data_99d50b5a0e8f6ac00f9cc12c51541c3d
#
_entry.id   99d50b5a0e8f6ac00f9cc12c51541c3d
#
_cell.length_a   1.000
_cell.length_b   1.000
_cell.length_c   1.000
_cell.angle_alpha   90.00
_cell.angle_beta   90.00
_cell.angle_gamma   90.00
#
_symmetry.space_group_name_H-M   'P 1'
#
loop_
_entity.id
_entity.type
_entity.pdbx_description
1 polymer ?
#
loop_
_entity_poly.entity_id
_entity_poly.type
_entity_poly.pdbx_seq_one_letter_code
_entity_poly.pdbx_strand_id
1 'polypeptide(L)'
;KLAQKNALEGLLKQEQKYQKYAQSLDFLNRNLEMEKEPIVVGFDVSGAAGDIKTVSCVSFNSDGPDKTKYRFFRVPVDIANSDLDSLVFGVKKYLKSIGDVDLLLIDGGKTHMNYVKEHVHEDVECIAVSKGAKRKYGLETLHTRQGSYDFRNSEDISKLFLDIRDEAHR
;
A
#
# COMPACT_ATOMS: atom_id res chain seq x y z
N LYS A 1 23.31 -26.23 18.97
CA LYS A 1 22.84 -27.27 18.07
C LYS A 1 21.44 -26.97 17.56
N LEU A 2 20.37 -27.24 18.31
CA LEU A 2 19.02 -26.91 17.86
C LEU A 2 18.80 -25.38 17.81
N ALA A 3 19.31 -24.64 18.78
CA ALA A 3 19.22 -23.19 18.83
C ALA A 3 19.97 -22.52 17.66
N GLN A 4 21.14 -23.06 17.29
CA GLN A 4 21.90 -22.56 16.13
C GLN A 4 21.18 -22.85 14.82
N LYS A 5 20.56 -24.02 14.69
CA LYS A 5 19.76 -24.38 13.53
C LYS A 5 18.55 -23.47 13.37
N ASN A 6 17.84 -23.18 14.47
CA ASN A 6 16.67 -22.29 14.48
C ASN A 6 17.05 -20.84 14.13
N ALA A 7 18.19 -20.37 14.63
CA ALA A 7 18.71 -19.04 14.31
C ALA A 7 19.06 -18.91 12.83
N LEU A 8 19.70 -19.96 12.26
CA LEU A 8 20.04 -19.99 10.85
C LEU A 8 18.79 -20.03 9.96
N GLU A 9 17.81 -20.84 10.31
CA GLU A 9 16.52 -20.89 9.60
C GLU A 9 15.81 -19.55 9.65
N GLY A 10 15.86 -18.84 10.79
CA GLY A 10 15.30 -17.50 10.93
C GLY A 10 15.97 -16.48 10.03
N LEU A 11 17.31 -16.52 9.94
CA LEU A 11 18.08 -15.66 9.06
C LEU A 11 17.78 -15.93 7.59
N LEU A 12 17.68 -17.20 7.20
CA LEU A 12 17.34 -17.60 5.83
C LEU A 12 15.93 -17.13 5.44
N LYS A 13 14.96 -17.24 6.34
CA LYS A 13 13.61 -16.74 6.13
C LYS A 13 13.59 -15.22 5.98
N GLN A 14 14.41 -14.52 6.76
CA GLN A 14 14.54 -13.06 6.70
C GLN A 14 15.15 -12.62 5.38
N GLU A 15 16.21 -13.28 4.91
CA GLU A 15 16.80 -13.04 3.60
C GLU A 15 15.83 -13.30 2.46
N GLN A 16 15.04 -14.37 2.54
CA GLN A 16 14.00 -14.68 1.55
C GLN A 16 12.93 -13.61 1.50
N LYS A 17 12.50 -13.07 2.65
CA LYS A 17 11.56 -11.96 2.71
C LYS A 17 12.13 -10.69 2.08
N TYR A 18 13.38 -10.39 2.38
CA TYR A 18 14.07 -9.24 1.79
C TYR A 18 14.15 -9.40 0.25
N GLN A 19 14.54 -10.59 -0.23
CA GLN A 19 14.59 -10.88 -1.66
C GLN A 19 13.21 -10.81 -2.32
N LYS A 20 12.16 -11.18 -1.60
CA LYS A 20 10.79 -11.16 -2.09
C LYS A 20 10.36 -9.77 -2.57
N TYR A 21 10.79 -8.71 -1.89
CA TYR A 21 10.42 -7.35 -2.22
C TYR A 21 11.52 -6.55 -2.92
N ALA A 22 12.68 -7.14 -3.12
CA ALA A 22 13.85 -6.45 -3.68
C ALA A 22 13.55 -5.78 -5.02
N GLN A 23 12.84 -6.46 -5.91
CA GLN A 23 12.52 -5.91 -7.22
C GLN A 23 11.47 -4.80 -7.15
N SER A 24 10.50 -4.91 -6.25
CA SER A 24 9.53 -3.83 -5.99
C SER A 24 10.22 -2.59 -5.46
N LEU A 25 11.11 -2.74 -4.49
CA LEU A 25 11.85 -1.63 -3.89
C LEU A 25 12.81 -0.99 -4.89
N ASP A 26 13.47 -1.79 -5.71
CA ASP A 26 14.33 -1.30 -6.78
C ASP A 26 13.54 -0.49 -7.82
N PHE A 27 12.34 -0.95 -8.16
CA PHE A 27 11.43 -0.23 -9.04
C PHE A 27 11.07 1.15 -8.45
N LEU A 28 10.73 1.22 -7.18
CA LEU A 28 10.41 2.48 -6.49
C LEU A 28 11.60 3.44 -6.48
N ASN A 29 12.78 2.91 -6.20
CA ASN A 29 14.01 3.70 -6.20
C ASN A 29 14.27 4.32 -7.59
N ARG A 30 14.20 3.52 -8.64
CA ARG A 30 14.49 3.98 -10.00
C ARG A 30 13.43 4.92 -10.57
N ASN A 31 12.16 4.72 -10.25
CA ASN A 31 11.07 5.47 -10.86
C ASN A 31 10.58 6.63 -10.01
N LEU A 32 10.72 6.57 -8.69
CA LEU A 32 10.26 7.60 -7.77
C LEU A 32 11.39 8.23 -6.94
N GLU A 33 12.63 7.89 -7.25
CA GLU A 33 13.82 8.45 -6.59
C GLU A 33 13.77 8.33 -5.06
N MET A 34 13.25 7.23 -4.56
CA MET A 34 13.18 6.97 -3.11
C MET A 34 14.54 6.51 -2.60
N GLU A 35 15.13 7.27 -1.69
CA GLU A 35 16.53 7.09 -1.26
C GLU A 35 16.79 5.88 -0.36
N LYS A 36 15.79 5.34 0.28
CA LYS A 36 15.95 4.25 1.26
C LYS A 36 14.82 3.26 1.13
N GLU A 37 14.86 2.24 1.98
CA GLU A 37 13.77 1.30 2.15
C GLU A 37 12.52 2.04 2.61
N PRO A 38 11.55 2.30 1.74
CA PRO A 38 10.43 3.15 2.07
C PRO A 38 9.44 2.44 2.99
N ILE A 39 8.80 3.21 3.85
CA ILE A 39 7.63 2.77 4.58
C ILE A 39 6.42 3.04 3.69
N VAL A 40 5.72 1.96 3.32
CA VAL A 40 4.57 2.01 2.42
C VAL A 40 3.32 1.69 3.23
N VAL A 41 2.33 2.55 3.15
CA VAL A 41 1.05 2.33 3.84
C VAL A 41 -0.05 2.15 2.81
N GLY A 42 -0.76 1.04 2.88
CA GLY A 42 -1.90 0.73 2.03
C GLY A 42 -3.21 1.02 2.74
N PHE A 43 -4.20 1.43 1.99
CA PHE A 43 -5.53 1.82 2.49
C PHE A 43 -6.62 1.09 1.73
N ASP A 44 -7.63 0.66 2.45
CA ASP A 44 -8.83 0.08 1.87
C ASP A 44 -10.08 0.61 2.59
N VAL A 45 -11.07 0.99 1.79
CA VAL A 45 -12.37 1.44 2.31
C VAL A 45 -13.35 0.28 2.22
N SER A 46 -14.02 -0.03 3.33
CA SER A 46 -15.03 -1.07 3.40
C SER A 46 -16.33 -0.53 3.96
N GLY A 47 -17.44 -1.20 3.63
CA GLY A 47 -18.79 -0.81 4.02
C GLY A 47 -19.69 -0.61 2.82
N ALA A 48 -20.84 -1.28 2.82
CA ALA A 48 -21.85 -1.13 1.78
C ALA A 48 -22.61 0.20 1.94
N ALA A 49 -23.34 0.58 0.90
CA ALA A 49 -24.20 1.76 0.95
C ALA A 49 -25.20 1.65 2.10
N GLY A 50 -25.23 2.66 2.98
CA GLY A 50 -26.06 2.66 4.18
C GLY A 50 -25.41 2.06 5.42
N ASP A 51 -24.25 1.39 5.27
CA ASP A 51 -23.50 0.86 6.39
C ASP A 51 -22.44 1.85 6.87
N ILE A 52 -21.86 1.57 8.05
CA ILE A 52 -20.73 2.33 8.57
C ILE A 52 -19.53 2.05 7.70
N LYS A 53 -18.96 3.10 7.11
CA LYS A 53 -17.72 2.97 6.34
C LYS A 53 -16.51 3.00 7.25
N THR A 54 -15.55 2.15 6.93
CA THR A 54 -14.30 2.04 7.67
C THR A 54 -13.12 2.07 6.70
N VAL A 55 -11.98 2.55 7.20
CA VAL A 55 -10.74 2.57 6.43
C VAL A 55 -9.70 1.73 7.17
N SER A 56 -9.22 0.68 6.52
CA SER A 56 -8.12 -0.15 7.01
C SER A 56 -6.81 0.44 6.52
N CYS A 57 -5.83 0.55 7.42
CA CYS A 57 -4.51 1.08 7.12
C CYS A 57 -3.46 0.04 7.52
N VAL A 58 -2.66 -0.41 6.57
CA VAL A 58 -1.62 -1.41 6.80
C VAL A 58 -0.27 -0.82 6.42
N SER A 59 0.72 -1.02 7.28
CA SER A 59 2.07 -0.50 7.08
C SER A 59 3.04 -1.62 6.76
N PHE A 60 3.84 -1.40 5.74
CA PHE A 60 4.91 -2.31 5.32
C PHE A 60 6.23 -1.56 5.27
N ASN A 61 7.27 -2.24 5.70
CA ASN A 61 8.66 -1.84 5.44
C ASN A 61 9.34 -2.91 4.58
N SER A 62 10.64 -2.82 4.39
CA SER A 62 11.39 -3.79 3.58
C SER A 62 11.33 -5.23 4.12
N ASP A 63 11.08 -5.40 5.42
CA ASP A 63 10.95 -6.70 6.07
C ASP A 63 9.54 -7.29 5.98
N GLY A 64 8.58 -6.50 5.50
CA GLY A 64 7.19 -6.91 5.37
C GLY A 64 6.24 -6.12 6.28
N PRO A 65 5.11 -6.72 6.68
CA PRO A 65 4.12 -6.02 7.50
C PRO A 65 4.66 -5.57 8.86
N ASP A 66 4.40 -4.33 9.22
CA ASP A 66 4.62 -3.81 10.58
C ASP A 66 3.26 -3.60 11.25
N LYS A 67 2.78 -4.62 11.92
CA LYS A 67 1.45 -4.65 12.54
C LYS A 67 1.29 -3.63 13.65
N THR A 68 2.37 -3.16 14.25
CA THR A 68 2.31 -2.13 15.30
C THR A 68 1.79 -0.80 14.76
N LYS A 69 1.89 -0.59 13.47
CA LYS A 69 1.45 0.63 12.79
C LYS A 69 0.15 0.46 12.02
N TYR A 70 -0.53 -0.67 12.16
CA TYR A 70 -1.85 -0.87 11.55
C TYR A 70 -2.88 -0.01 12.28
N ARG A 71 -3.83 0.56 11.51
CA ARG A 71 -4.94 1.33 12.06
C ARG A 71 -6.23 0.99 11.32
N PHE A 72 -7.31 1.26 12.01
CA PHE A 72 -8.65 1.02 11.51
C PHE A 72 -9.51 2.19 11.98
N PHE A 73 -10.07 2.94 11.03
CA PHE A 73 -10.83 4.14 11.35
C PHE A 73 -12.27 4.01 10.88
N ARG A 74 -13.21 4.38 11.75
CA ARG A 74 -14.60 4.58 11.35
C ARG A 74 -14.73 5.98 10.74
N VAL A 75 -15.41 6.05 9.60
CA VAL A 75 -15.65 7.31 8.92
C VAL A 75 -16.96 7.90 9.43
N PRO A 76 -16.96 9.17 9.90
CA PRO A 76 -18.20 9.83 10.30
C PRO A 76 -19.23 9.86 9.17
N VAL A 77 -20.52 9.67 9.52
CA VAL A 77 -21.61 9.52 8.53
C VAL A 77 -21.72 10.75 7.61
N ASP A 78 -21.47 11.94 8.14
CA ASP A 78 -21.50 13.18 7.38
C ASP A 78 -20.35 13.32 6.37
N ILE A 79 -19.26 12.58 6.56
CA ILE A 79 -18.10 12.56 5.66
C ILE A 79 -18.19 11.37 4.68
N ALA A 80 -18.85 10.29 5.07
CA ALA A 80 -18.91 9.03 4.31
C ALA A 80 -19.84 9.08 3.09
N ASN A 81 -19.86 10.20 2.35
CA ASN A 81 -20.72 10.38 1.17
C ASN A 81 -20.23 9.57 -0.03
N SER A 82 -18.93 9.27 -0.08
CA SER A 82 -18.32 8.49 -1.14
C SER A 82 -17.13 7.70 -0.59
N ASP A 83 -16.71 6.69 -1.33
CA ASP A 83 -15.48 5.94 -0.99
C ASP A 83 -14.25 6.83 -1.07
N LEU A 84 -14.22 7.79 -2.02
CA LEU A 84 -13.10 8.72 -2.15
C LEU A 84 -12.98 9.64 -0.93
N ASP A 85 -14.08 10.19 -0.45
CA ASP A 85 -14.08 11.05 0.74
C ASP A 85 -13.70 10.26 2.00
N SER A 86 -14.18 9.03 2.11
CA SER A 86 -13.82 8.11 3.20
C SER A 86 -12.33 7.78 3.17
N LEU A 87 -11.77 7.53 1.99
CA LEU A 87 -10.35 7.27 1.80
C LEU A 87 -9.51 8.47 2.24
N VAL A 88 -9.86 9.66 1.81
CA VAL A 88 -9.16 10.91 2.20
C VAL A 88 -9.19 11.09 3.71
N PHE A 89 -10.34 10.84 4.34
CA PHE A 89 -10.48 10.89 5.80
C PHE A 89 -9.49 9.94 6.48
N GLY A 90 -9.44 8.68 6.03
CA GLY A 90 -8.54 7.67 6.59
C GLY A 90 -7.07 8.04 6.41
N VAL A 91 -6.70 8.52 5.24
CA VAL A 91 -5.31 8.95 4.94
C VAL A 91 -4.90 10.10 5.86
N LYS A 92 -5.72 11.14 5.96
CA LYS A 92 -5.43 12.29 6.82
C LYS A 92 -5.30 11.88 8.30
N LYS A 93 -6.19 11.01 8.75
CA LYS A 93 -6.18 10.51 10.12
C LYS A 93 -4.91 9.71 10.41
N TYR A 94 -4.50 8.87 9.48
CA TYR A 94 -3.28 8.08 9.60
C TYR A 94 -2.05 8.97 9.66
N LEU A 95 -1.92 9.92 8.76
CA LEU A 95 -0.78 10.84 8.70
C LEU A 95 -0.67 11.66 9.98
N LYS A 96 -1.80 12.06 10.56
CA LYS A 96 -1.83 12.81 11.82
C LYS A 96 -1.46 11.94 13.02
N SER A 97 -1.90 10.69 13.06
CA SER A 97 -1.72 9.80 14.23
C SER A 97 -0.38 9.07 14.23
N ILE A 98 0.09 8.61 13.09
CA ILE A 98 1.35 7.86 12.94
C ILE A 98 2.44 8.75 12.32
N GLY A 99 2.15 9.34 11.16
CA GLY A 99 3.06 10.27 10.49
C GLY A 99 4.28 9.69 9.81
N ASP A 100 4.67 8.47 10.13
CA ASP A 100 5.86 7.81 9.59
C ASP A 100 5.49 7.04 8.32
N VAL A 101 5.43 7.74 7.19
CA VAL A 101 5.03 7.21 5.90
C VAL A 101 5.86 7.86 4.80
N ASP A 102 6.45 7.06 3.93
CA ASP A 102 7.15 7.54 2.73
C ASP A 102 6.27 7.46 1.48
N LEU A 103 5.38 6.48 1.43
CA LEU A 103 4.58 6.19 0.26
C LEU A 103 3.18 5.73 0.64
N LEU A 104 2.17 6.35 0.05
CA LEU A 104 0.78 5.93 0.18
C LEU A 104 0.41 5.04 -1.01
N LEU A 105 -0.13 3.86 -0.73
CA LEU A 105 -0.64 2.94 -1.75
C LEU A 105 -2.16 2.92 -1.70
N ILE A 106 -2.77 3.36 -2.78
CA ILE A 106 -4.21 3.45 -2.92
C ILE A 106 -4.71 2.29 -3.78
N ASP A 107 -5.73 1.59 -3.30
CA ASP A 107 -6.43 0.59 -4.12
C ASP A 107 -7.43 1.31 -5.01
N GLY A 108 -7.10 1.41 -6.27
CA GLY A 108 -7.92 2.11 -7.24
C GLY A 108 -7.09 2.60 -8.43
N GLY A 109 -7.72 3.38 -9.26
CA GLY A 109 -7.10 3.92 -10.46
C GLY A 109 -6.50 5.29 -10.27
N LYS A 110 -6.11 5.88 -11.38
CA LYS A 110 -5.51 7.22 -11.44
C LYS A 110 -6.41 8.29 -10.83
N THR A 111 -7.73 8.15 -10.98
CA THR A 111 -8.71 9.08 -10.40
C THR A 111 -8.63 9.09 -8.88
N HIS A 112 -8.53 7.90 -8.26
CA HIS A 112 -8.38 7.76 -6.81
C HIS A 112 -7.08 8.41 -6.33
N MET A 113 -5.99 8.12 -7.02
CA MET A 113 -4.68 8.70 -6.71
C MET A 113 -4.70 10.22 -6.76
N ASN A 114 -5.25 10.79 -7.83
CA ASN A 114 -5.31 12.24 -8.01
C ASN A 114 -6.20 12.91 -6.96
N TYR A 115 -7.32 12.27 -6.63
CA TYR A 115 -8.23 12.77 -5.60
C TYR A 115 -7.53 12.86 -4.23
N VAL A 116 -6.80 11.82 -3.84
CA VAL A 116 -6.03 11.83 -2.60
C VAL A 116 -4.98 12.93 -2.63
N LYS A 117 -4.24 13.06 -3.73
CA LYS A 117 -3.21 14.10 -3.88
C LYS A 117 -3.78 15.51 -3.75
N GLU A 118 -4.95 15.76 -4.31
CA GLU A 118 -5.61 17.07 -4.27
C GLU A 118 -6.09 17.45 -2.87
N HIS A 119 -6.53 16.47 -2.08
CA HIS A 119 -7.17 16.69 -0.78
C HIS A 119 -6.25 16.47 0.40
N VAL A 120 -5.13 15.81 0.20
CA VAL A 120 -4.11 15.59 1.22
C VAL A 120 -2.95 16.54 0.94
N HIS A 121 -2.82 17.58 1.74
CA HIS A 121 -1.86 18.66 1.52
C HIS A 121 -0.46 18.37 2.10
N GLU A 122 -0.18 17.11 2.39
CA GLU A 122 1.13 16.73 2.89
C GLU A 122 2.02 16.26 1.75
N ASP A 123 3.32 16.51 1.88
CA ASP A 123 4.31 16.15 0.88
C ASP A 123 4.67 14.67 0.98
N VAL A 124 3.71 13.81 0.68
CA VAL A 124 3.88 12.36 0.68
C VAL A 124 3.61 11.83 -0.72
N GLU A 125 4.50 10.98 -1.21
CA GLU A 125 4.34 10.31 -2.49
C GLU A 125 3.14 9.37 -2.46
N CYS A 126 2.36 9.35 -3.54
CA CYS A 126 1.16 8.53 -3.65
C CYS A 126 1.20 7.72 -4.95
N ILE A 127 0.91 6.43 -4.83
CA ILE A 127 0.74 5.53 -5.97
C ILE A 127 -0.60 4.81 -5.85
N ALA A 128 -1.10 4.30 -6.97
CA ALA A 128 -2.34 3.52 -6.97
C ALA A 128 -2.16 2.24 -7.75
N VAL A 129 -2.84 1.19 -7.32
CA VAL A 129 -2.88 -0.09 -8.01
C VAL A 129 -4.31 -0.37 -8.42
N SER A 130 -4.53 -0.55 -9.73
CA SER A 130 -5.84 -0.87 -10.28
C SER A 130 -5.79 -2.21 -10.99
N LYS A 131 -6.93 -2.90 -11.01
CA LYS A 131 -7.09 -4.09 -11.84
C LYS A 131 -7.17 -3.65 -13.30
N GLY A 132 -6.47 -4.36 -14.17
CA GLY A 132 -6.52 -4.09 -15.61
C GLY A 132 -7.92 -4.28 -16.17
N ALA A 133 -8.20 -3.63 -17.32
CA ALA A 133 -9.49 -3.65 -17.99
C ALA A 133 -10.00 -5.05 -18.35
N LYS A 134 -9.10 -6.01 -18.46
CA LYS A 134 -9.41 -7.44 -18.62
C LYS A 134 -9.07 -8.15 -17.31
N ARG A 135 -10.06 -8.43 -16.50
CA ARG A 135 -9.95 -9.09 -15.17
C ARG A 135 -9.35 -10.51 -15.23
N LYS A 136 -8.46 -10.80 -16.18
CA LYS A 136 -7.83 -12.09 -16.30
C LYS A 136 -6.45 -12.07 -15.64
N TYR A 137 -6.28 -12.90 -14.59
CA TYR A 137 -4.97 -13.32 -14.07
C TYR A 137 -4.06 -12.20 -13.56
N GLY A 138 -4.56 -11.37 -12.64
CA GLY A 138 -3.69 -10.43 -11.92
C GLY A 138 -3.05 -9.35 -12.78
N LEU A 139 -3.70 -8.96 -13.87
CA LEU A 139 -3.26 -7.84 -14.70
C LEU A 139 -3.49 -6.55 -13.94
N GLU A 140 -2.49 -6.16 -13.18
CA GLU A 140 -2.55 -4.97 -12.34
C GLU A 140 -1.74 -3.86 -12.98
N THR A 141 -2.26 -2.65 -12.88
CA THR A 141 -1.59 -1.46 -13.35
C THR A 141 -1.20 -0.62 -12.15
N LEU A 142 0.06 -0.23 -12.07
CA LEU A 142 0.55 0.70 -11.07
C LEU A 142 0.55 2.11 -11.68
N HIS A 143 -0.11 3.04 -11.00
CA HIS A 143 -0.15 4.44 -11.38
C HIS A 143 0.75 5.25 -10.47
N THR A 144 1.66 6.02 -11.06
CA THR A 144 2.57 6.92 -10.34
C THR A 144 2.52 8.30 -10.95
N ARG A 145 3.16 9.28 -10.32
CA ARG A 145 3.30 10.62 -10.88
C ARG A 145 4.10 10.64 -12.19
N GLN A 146 4.91 9.60 -12.43
CA GLN A 146 5.73 9.49 -13.65
C GLN A 146 4.99 8.80 -14.79
N GLY A 147 3.92 8.05 -14.51
CA GLY A 147 3.18 7.31 -15.50
C GLY A 147 2.55 6.05 -14.96
N SER A 148 1.98 5.26 -15.84
CA SER A 148 1.33 3.99 -15.51
C SER A 148 2.16 2.83 -16.04
N TYR A 149 2.26 1.77 -15.23
CA TYR A 149 3.08 0.59 -15.52
C TYR A 149 2.21 -0.65 -15.45
N ASP A 150 2.32 -1.50 -16.46
CA ASP A 150 1.59 -2.76 -16.56
C ASP A 150 2.49 -3.88 -16.03
N PHE A 151 2.01 -4.62 -15.02
CA PHE A 151 2.76 -5.72 -14.40
C PHE A 151 2.50 -7.08 -15.03
N ARG A 152 1.97 -7.12 -16.24
CA ARG A 152 1.53 -8.35 -16.91
C ARG A 152 2.57 -9.48 -16.90
N ASN A 153 3.84 -9.15 -17.02
CA ASN A 153 4.96 -10.09 -17.05
C ASN A 153 5.99 -9.79 -15.95
N SER A 154 5.59 -9.16 -14.87
CA SER A 154 6.50 -8.65 -13.84
C SER A 154 5.99 -8.94 -12.44
N GLU A 155 5.70 -10.23 -12.17
CA GLU A 155 5.21 -10.66 -10.86
C GLU A 155 6.13 -10.25 -9.71
N ASP A 156 7.44 -10.33 -9.93
CA ASP A 156 8.43 -9.98 -8.91
C ASP A 156 8.43 -8.48 -8.58
N ILE A 157 8.22 -7.63 -9.59
CA ILE A 157 8.14 -6.17 -9.38
C ILE A 157 6.86 -5.80 -8.66
N SER A 158 5.75 -6.47 -8.96
CA SER A 158 4.44 -6.17 -8.36
C SER A 158 4.25 -6.74 -6.96
N LYS A 159 5.11 -7.62 -6.51
CA LYS A 159 4.90 -8.45 -5.31
C LYS A 159 4.58 -7.64 -4.05
N LEU A 160 5.36 -6.62 -3.76
CA LEU A 160 5.13 -5.78 -2.58
C LEU A 160 3.77 -5.07 -2.65
N PHE A 161 3.45 -4.51 -3.80
CA PHE A 161 2.21 -3.74 -3.97
C PHE A 161 0.97 -4.61 -3.84
N LEU A 162 1.01 -5.80 -4.41
CA LEU A 162 -0.09 -6.76 -4.31
C LEU A 162 -0.25 -7.31 -2.89
N ASP A 163 0.83 -7.59 -2.20
CA ASP A 163 0.79 -8.05 -0.81
C ASP A 163 0.19 -6.97 0.11
N ILE A 164 0.55 -5.71 -0.08
CA ILE A 164 -0.02 -4.60 0.69
C ILE A 164 -1.52 -4.46 0.41
N ARG A 165 -1.91 -4.49 -0.86
CA ARG A 165 -3.32 -4.41 -1.24
C ARG A 165 -4.13 -5.55 -0.61
N ASP A 166 -3.64 -6.78 -0.73
CA ASP A 166 -4.32 -7.95 -0.20
C ASP A 166 -4.44 -7.90 1.33
N GLU A 167 -3.40 -7.42 2.01
CA GLU A 167 -3.41 -7.25 3.46
C GLU A 167 -4.42 -6.18 3.91
N ALA A 168 -4.53 -5.08 3.17
CA ALA A 168 -5.51 -4.04 3.47
C ALA A 168 -6.96 -4.54 3.30
N HIS A 169 -7.19 -5.43 2.35
CA HIS A 169 -8.50 -6.06 2.12
C HIS A 169 -8.89 -7.08 3.19
N ARG A 170 -7.95 -7.60 3.94
CA ARG A 170 -8.24 -8.53 5.04
C ARG A 170 -8.93 -7.79 6.17
#